data_72c2ea0e6877277640154e18eb738bea
#
_entry.id   72c2ea0e6877277640154e18eb738bea
#
_cell.length_a   1.000
_cell.length_b   1.000
_cell.length_c   1.000
_cell.angle_alpha   90.00
_cell.angle_beta   90.00
_cell.angle_gamma   90.00
#
_symmetry.space_group_name_H-M   'P 1'
#
loop_
_entity.id
_entity.type
_entity.pdbx_description
1 polymer ?
#
loop_
_entity_poly.entity_id
_entity_poly.type
_entity_poly.pdbx_seq_one_letter_code
_entity_poly.pdbx_strand_id
1 'polypeptide(L)'
;MDTVFEDYLAYSAGVRHFSEKTIEAYRNDLKLFSDWLADNELSFTEVTRTQVRIFVADLGNRHFAPASINRTLSCVRGLYRYALQKGLCTTNPAAVVRNLKQPDKLPRFLFPDEAERFCEFPKEAGILWYARDAAIFSSLYSTGCRAAELQGLKITDLKGDCSWAIVQGKGSKERKVFFADFAREAVQQYLTERAELIAYLKEQDGLKTAVAEDALFLNCRGGALTTQGIRYIINRYTALLPNYKKLTPHAFRHSFASMFITRGADIRVVQELLGHSNITTTQRYTHITAAQLQELYHKAHPHG
;
A
#
# COMPACT_ATOMS: atom_id res chain seq x y z
N MET A 1 -1.51 12.45 27.72
CA MET A 1 -2.58 12.15 26.73
C MET A 1 -3.78 11.73 27.56
N ASP A 2 -4.96 12.32 27.32
CA ASP A 2 -6.15 12.03 28.11
C ASP A 2 -6.54 10.55 28.01
N THR A 3 -7.04 9.97 29.09
CA THR A 3 -7.48 8.57 29.16
C THR A 3 -8.47 8.24 28.03
N VAL A 4 -9.33 9.19 27.67
CA VAL A 4 -10.32 9.08 26.59
C VAL A 4 -9.68 8.82 25.21
N PHE A 5 -8.49 9.35 24.97
CA PHE A 5 -7.78 9.19 23.69
C PHE A 5 -7.21 7.77 23.56
N GLU A 6 -6.64 7.23 24.63
CA GLU A 6 -6.17 5.85 24.66
C GLU A 6 -7.33 4.86 24.57
N ASP A 7 -8.45 5.12 25.27
CA ASP A 7 -9.67 4.32 25.17
C ASP A 7 -10.24 4.28 23.76
N TYR A 8 -10.23 5.42 23.05
CA TYR A 8 -10.66 5.49 21.67
C TYR A 8 -9.73 4.70 20.74
N LEU A 9 -8.41 4.74 20.96
CA LEU A 9 -7.45 3.93 20.19
C LEU A 9 -7.67 2.43 20.44
N ALA A 10 -7.87 2.03 21.70
CA ALA A 10 -8.20 0.66 22.07
C ALA A 10 -9.52 0.19 21.43
N TYR A 11 -10.56 1.02 21.50
CA TYR A 11 -11.86 0.77 20.82
C TYR A 11 -11.67 0.62 19.29
N SER A 12 -10.87 1.50 18.69
CA SER A 12 -10.62 1.48 17.25
C SER A 12 -9.85 0.23 16.82
N ALA A 13 -8.95 -0.27 17.65
CA ALA A 13 -8.23 -1.53 17.41
C ALA A 13 -9.14 -2.75 17.63
N GLY A 14 -9.80 -2.84 18.81
CA GLY A 14 -10.52 -4.03 19.21
C GLY A 14 -11.90 -4.18 18.55
N VAL A 15 -12.70 -3.10 18.48
CA VAL A 15 -14.08 -3.16 18.00
C VAL A 15 -14.20 -2.80 16.51
N ARG A 16 -13.43 -1.82 16.05
CA ARG A 16 -13.46 -1.39 14.64
C ARG A 16 -12.45 -2.11 13.77
N HIS A 17 -11.60 -2.93 14.34
CA HIS A 17 -10.58 -3.73 13.64
C HIS A 17 -9.69 -2.90 12.71
N PHE A 18 -9.30 -1.71 13.17
CA PHE A 18 -8.34 -0.89 12.43
C PHE A 18 -6.96 -1.56 12.46
N SER A 19 -6.23 -1.48 11.35
CA SER A 19 -4.88 -2.02 11.29
C SER A 19 -3.93 -1.27 12.24
N GLU A 20 -2.87 -1.96 12.71
CA GLU A 20 -1.83 -1.36 13.56
C GLU A 20 -1.29 -0.04 12.99
N LYS A 21 -1.03 0.00 11.68
CA LYS A 21 -0.59 1.23 10.99
C LYS A 21 -1.63 2.36 11.06
N THR A 22 -2.92 2.03 11.05
CA THR A 22 -3.98 3.03 11.21
C THR A 22 -4.02 3.54 12.65
N ILE A 23 -3.85 2.64 13.62
CA ILE A 23 -3.80 3.01 15.05
C ILE A 23 -2.58 3.87 15.34
N GLU A 24 -1.42 3.52 14.80
CA GLU A 24 -0.19 4.34 14.92
C GLU A 24 -0.39 5.75 14.32
N ALA A 25 -0.97 5.83 13.12
CA ALA A 25 -1.29 7.11 12.49
C ALA A 25 -2.27 7.93 13.32
N TYR A 26 -3.31 7.29 13.88
CA TYR A 26 -4.29 7.94 14.74
C TYR A 26 -3.69 8.38 16.08
N ARG A 27 -2.79 7.59 16.66
CA ARG A 27 -2.03 7.98 17.86
C ARG A 27 -1.25 9.29 17.64
N ASN A 28 -0.57 9.39 16.51
CA ASN A 28 0.15 10.61 16.14
C ASN A 28 -0.80 11.79 15.89
N ASP A 29 -1.95 11.54 15.23
CA ASP A 29 -2.95 12.56 14.97
C ASP A 29 -3.60 13.07 16.29
N LEU A 30 -3.88 12.17 17.22
CA LEU A 30 -4.43 12.52 18.53
C LEU A 30 -3.40 13.24 19.42
N LYS A 31 -2.13 12.87 19.29
CA LYS A 31 -1.07 13.61 19.99
C LYS A 31 -1.01 15.07 19.51
N LEU A 32 -1.05 15.31 18.19
CA LEU A 32 -1.11 16.67 17.64
C LEU A 32 -2.31 17.46 18.20
N PHE A 33 -3.46 16.81 18.33
CA PHE A 33 -4.65 17.45 18.86
C PHE A 33 -4.54 17.70 20.37
N SER A 34 -4.01 16.75 21.14
CA SER A 34 -3.77 16.86 22.58
C SER A 34 -2.78 17.99 22.89
N ASP A 35 -1.67 18.06 22.15
CA ASP A 35 -0.66 19.11 22.31
C ASP A 35 -1.28 20.49 22.01
N TRP A 36 -2.07 20.59 20.94
CA TRP A 36 -2.76 21.83 20.59
C TRP A 36 -3.79 22.25 21.67
N LEU A 37 -4.53 21.31 22.26
CA LEU A 37 -5.43 21.60 23.37
C LEU A 37 -4.69 22.17 24.56
N ALA A 38 -3.55 21.57 24.93
CA ALA A 38 -2.72 22.04 26.03
C ALA A 38 -2.15 23.44 25.77
N ASP A 39 -1.62 23.69 24.57
CA ASP A 39 -1.08 24.99 24.17
C ASP A 39 -2.12 26.12 24.19
N ASN A 40 -3.41 25.79 24.05
CA ASN A 40 -4.53 26.76 24.09
C ASN A 40 -5.33 26.72 25.40
N GLU A 41 -4.87 25.99 26.41
CA GLU A 41 -5.53 25.83 27.73
C GLU A 41 -7.00 25.37 27.60
N LEU A 42 -7.28 24.47 26.64
CA LEU A 42 -8.60 23.98 26.32
C LEU A 42 -8.84 22.57 26.90
N SER A 43 -10.00 22.40 27.56
CA SER A 43 -10.50 21.07 27.88
C SER A 43 -11.10 20.42 26.66
N PHE A 44 -10.84 19.09 26.49
CA PHE A 44 -11.43 18.29 25.42
C PHE A 44 -12.97 18.42 25.32
N THR A 45 -13.66 18.51 26.46
CA THR A 45 -15.12 18.58 26.52
C THR A 45 -15.70 19.93 26.14
N GLU A 46 -14.88 20.99 26.15
CA GLU A 46 -15.29 22.38 25.91
C GLU A 46 -14.97 22.88 24.50
N VAL A 47 -14.32 22.04 23.69
CA VAL A 47 -13.95 22.40 22.32
C VAL A 47 -15.19 22.69 21.47
N THR A 48 -15.19 23.86 20.85
CA THR A 48 -16.23 24.30 19.93
C THR A 48 -15.85 24.03 18.48
N ARG A 49 -16.83 24.12 17.57
CA ARG A 49 -16.60 24.07 16.13
C ARG A 49 -15.54 25.08 15.66
N THR A 50 -15.57 26.29 16.22
CA THR A 50 -14.62 27.37 15.86
C THR A 50 -13.20 26.97 16.24
N GLN A 51 -13.00 26.38 17.40
CA GLN A 51 -11.70 25.90 17.85
C GLN A 51 -11.18 24.74 16.99
N VAL A 52 -12.03 23.79 16.57
CA VAL A 52 -11.61 22.76 15.59
C VAL A 52 -11.17 23.41 14.27
N ARG A 53 -11.82 24.47 13.80
CA ARG A 53 -11.38 25.19 12.58
C ARG A 53 -10.05 25.90 12.79
N ILE A 54 -9.80 26.47 13.97
CA ILE A 54 -8.50 27.07 14.32
C ILE A 54 -7.42 26.00 14.36
N PHE A 55 -7.67 24.84 14.96
CA PHE A 55 -6.75 23.72 14.94
C PHE A 55 -6.38 23.28 13.50
N VAL A 56 -7.39 23.15 12.62
CA VAL A 56 -7.16 22.82 11.19
C VAL A 56 -6.31 23.90 10.49
N ALA A 57 -6.54 25.19 10.79
CA ALA A 57 -5.78 26.29 10.26
C ALA A 57 -4.32 26.30 10.79
N ASP A 58 -4.13 25.99 12.08
CA ASP A 58 -2.80 25.84 12.68
C ASP A 58 -1.99 24.74 12.01
N LEU A 59 -2.59 23.57 11.77
CA LEU A 59 -1.93 22.51 10.98
C LEU A 59 -1.53 22.97 9.58
N GLY A 60 -2.36 23.81 8.94
CA GLY A 60 -2.05 24.42 7.65
C GLY A 60 -0.85 25.37 7.74
N ASN A 61 -0.80 26.24 8.76
CA ASN A 61 0.30 27.15 9.02
C ASN A 61 1.63 26.41 9.31
N ARG A 62 1.54 25.24 9.93
CA ARG A 62 2.67 24.32 10.16
C ARG A 62 3.01 23.48 8.92
N HIS A 63 2.49 23.84 7.75
CA HIS A 63 2.77 23.21 6.45
C HIS A 63 2.43 21.73 6.34
N PHE A 64 1.47 21.23 7.11
CA PHE A 64 0.95 19.87 6.92
C PHE A 64 0.24 19.75 5.57
N ALA A 65 0.45 18.63 4.89
CA ALA A 65 -0.25 18.35 3.64
C ALA A 65 -1.77 18.25 3.85
N PRO A 66 -2.62 18.75 2.92
CA PRO A 66 -4.09 18.68 3.04
C PRO A 66 -4.63 17.27 3.32
N ALA A 67 -4.01 16.23 2.75
CA ALA A 67 -4.36 14.84 3.00
C ALA A 67 -4.13 14.43 4.47
N SER A 68 -3.02 14.89 5.07
CA SER A 68 -2.70 14.64 6.48
C SER A 68 -3.67 15.37 7.39
N ILE A 69 -3.95 16.64 7.11
CA ILE A 69 -4.92 17.45 7.86
C ILE A 69 -6.32 16.80 7.83
N ASN A 70 -6.77 16.33 6.66
CA ASN A 70 -8.04 15.65 6.50
C ASN A 70 -8.09 14.32 7.26
N ARG A 71 -6.97 13.58 7.34
CA ARG A 71 -6.87 12.36 8.14
C ARG A 71 -6.99 12.69 9.63
N THR A 72 -6.23 13.68 10.11
CA THR A 72 -6.30 14.15 11.50
C THR A 72 -7.70 14.60 11.87
N LEU A 73 -8.34 15.39 11.01
CA LEU A 73 -9.73 15.81 11.22
C LEU A 73 -10.71 14.62 11.26
N SER A 74 -10.49 13.59 10.45
CA SER A 74 -11.28 12.35 10.48
C SER A 74 -11.08 11.56 11.77
N CYS A 75 -9.84 11.53 12.28
CA CYS A 75 -9.51 10.93 13.57
C CYS A 75 -10.21 11.68 14.72
N VAL A 76 -10.14 13.01 14.77
CA VAL A 76 -10.80 13.85 15.77
C VAL A 76 -12.33 13.69 15.71
N ARG A 77 -12.93 13.64 14.50
CA ARG A 77 -14.37 13.33 14.37
C ARG A 77 -14.72 11.96 14.94
N GLY A 78 -13.85 10.96 14.73
CA GLY A 78 -14.03 9.63 15.28
C GLY A 78 -13.96 9.60 16.79
N LEU A 79 -13.00 10.32 17.37
CA LEU A 79 -12.84 10.49 18.82
C LEU A 79 -14.10 11.11 19.46
N TYR A 80 -14.60 12.23 18.95
CA TYR A 80 -15.81 12.85 19.48
C TYR A 80 -17.06 11.98 19.28
N ARG A 81 -17.15 11.20 18.22
CA ARG A 81 -18.24 10.24 18.05
C ARG A 81 -18.20 9.15 19.13
N TYR A 82 -17.00 8.66 19.44
CA TYR A 82 -16.79 7.71 20.52
C TYR A 82 -17.14 8.34 21.88
N ALA A 83 -16.68 9.55 22.15
CA ALA A 83 -16.97 10.26 23.38
C ALA A 83 -18.48 10.52 23.57
N LEU A 84 -19.21 10.86 22.50
CA LEU A 84 -20.70 10.96 22.53
C LEU A 84 -21.35 9.63 22.91
N GLN A 85 -20.91 8.51 22.33
CA GLN A 85 -21.43 7.17 22.65
C GLN A 85 -21.19 6.78 24.12
N LYS A 86 -20.12 7.32 24.72
CA LYS A 86 -19.75 7.08 26.11
C LYS A 86 -20.35 8.11 27.08
N GLY A 87 -21.09 9.10 26.58
CA GLY A 87 -21.67 10.16 27.42
C GLY A 87 -20.64 11.17 27.98
N LEU A 88 -19.41 11.19 27.40
CA LEU A 88 -18.32 12.07 27.86
C LEU A 88 -18.42 13.48 27.30
N CYS A 89 -19.21 13.69 26.28
CA CYS A 89 -19.53 14.99 25.70
C CYS A 89 -20.93 14.98 25.11
N THR A 90 -21.51 16.18 24.88
CA THR A 90 -22.88 16.34 24.37
C THR A 90 -22.94 16.62 22.87
N THR A 91 -21.83 17.03 22.27
CA THR A 91 -21.77 17.39 20.84
C THR A 91 -20.46 16.91 20.20
N ASN A 92 -20.48 16.80 18.88
CA ASN A 92 -19.26 16.55 18.10
C ASN A 92 -18.87 17.82 17.33
N PRO A 93 -17.95 18.63 17.84
CA PRO A 93 -17.58 19.91 17.22
C PRO A 93 -16.90 19.75 15.86
N ALA A 94 -16.31 18.59 15.58
CA ALA A 94 -15.64 18.29 14.34
C ALA A 94 -16.59 17.78 13.23
N ALA A 95 -17.84 17.40 13.54
CA ALA A 95 -18.76 16.76 12.61
C ALA A 95 -19.02 17.61 11.36
N VAL A 96 -19.20 18.92 11.53
CA VAL A 96 -19.58 19.87 10.48
C VAL A 96 -18.39 20.66 9.89
N VAL A 97 -17.18 20.41 10.36
CA VAL A 97 -15.96 21.02 9.78
C VAL A 97 -15.64 20.32 8.46
N ARG A 98 -15.59 21.06 7.35
CA ARG A 98 -15.34 20.49 6.04
C ARG A 98 -13.87 20.08 5.86
N ASN A 99 -13.65 19.03 5.10
CA ASN A 99 -12.32 18.66 4.67
C ASN A 99 -11.71 19.74 3.76
N LEU A 100 -10.39 19.89 3.83
CA LEU A 100 -9.66 20.75 2.90
C LEU A 100 -9.75 20.15 1.49
N LYS A 101 -9.94 21.02 0.50
CA LYS A 101 -9.88 20.62 -0.90
C LYS A 101 -8.46 20.10 -1.19
N GLN A 102 -8.38 18.89 -1.70
CA GLN A 102 -7.12 18.36 -2.19
C GLN A 102 -6.98 18.73 -3.67
N PRO A 103 -5.77 19.09 -4.12
CA PRO A 103 -5.56 19.22 -5.56
C PRO A 103 -5.82 17.87 -6.21
N ASP A 104 -6.62 17.87 -7.28
CA ASP A 104 -6.86 16.69 -8.10
C ASP A 104 -5.55 16.28 -8.78
N LYS A 105 -4.77 15.46 -8.11
CA LYS A 105 -3.64 14.79 -8.74
C LYS A 105 -4.21 13.67 -9.56
N LEU A 106 -4.28 13.85 -10.87
CA LEU A 106 -4.56 12.74 -11.77
C LEU A 106 -3.62 11.58 -11.42
N PRO A 107 -4.17 10.40 -11.10
CA PRO A 107 -3.34 9.24 -10.82
C PRO A 107 -2.46 9.00 -12.04
N ARG A 108 -1.14 8.94 -11.84
CA ARG A 108 -0.26 8.55 -12.92
C ARG A 108 -0.41 7.06 -13.13
N PHE A 109 -0.58 6.66 -14.37
CA PHE A 109 -0.41 5.29 -14.84
C PHE A 109 0.70 5.28 -15.89
N LEU A 110 1.31 4.13 -16.10
CA LEU A 110 2.27 3.88 -17.16
C LEU A 110 1.49 3.35 -18.37
N PHE A 111 1.78 3.86 -19.53
CA PHE A 111 1.36 3.20 -20.77
C PHE A 111 2.08 1.85 -20.89
N PRO A 112 1.56 0.88 -21.68
CA PRO A 112 2.18 -0.44 -21.79
C PRO A 112 3.68 -0.37 -22.12
N ASP A 113 4.07 0.38 -23.14
CA ASP A 113 5.46 0.56 -23.56
C ASP A 113 6.34 1.18 -22.47
N GLU A 114 5.78 2.14 -21.69
CA GLU A 114 6.48 2.74 -20.57
C GLU A 114 6.69 1.72 -19.42
N ALA A 115 5.70 0.86 -19.18
CA ALA A 115 5.78 -0.14 -18.14
C ALA A 115 6.80 -1.24 -18.49
N GLU A 116 6.77 -1.73 -19.73
CA GLU A 116 7.73 -2.70 -20.26
C GLU A 116 9.15 -2.14 -20.18
N ARG A 117 9.35 -0.93 -20.70
CA ARG A 117 10.63 -0.24 -20.62
C ARG A 117 11.13 -0.10 -19.19
N PHE A 118 10.25 0.22 -18.25
CA PHE A 118 10.61 0.36 -16.84
C PHE A 118 10.98 -0.99 -16.20
N CYS A 119 10.32 -2.07 -16.60
CA CYS A 119 10.65 -3.43 -16.13
C CYS A 119 12.00 -3.93 -16.65
N GLU A 120 12.38 -3.57 -17.88
CA GLU A 120 13.64 -3.97 -18.52
C GLU A 120 14.84 -3.10 -18.10
N PHE A 121 14.58 -1.84 -17.78
CA PHE A 121 15.63 -0.85 -17.50
C PHE A 121 16.63 -1.25 -16.39
N PRO A 122 16.29 -2.03 -15.35
CA PRO A 122 17.28 -2.49 -14.39
C PRO A 122 18.47 -3.21 -15.00
N LYS A 123 18.28 -4.01 -16.05
CA LYS A 123 19.36 -4.71 -16.77
C LYS A 123 20.32 -3.72 -17.44
N GLU A 124 19.76 -2.70 -18.09
CA GLU A 124 20.54 -1.68 -18.79
C GLU A 124 21.27 -0.75 -17.84
N ALA A 125 20.65 -0.39 -16.72
CA ALA A 125 21.24 0.48 -15.71
C ALA A 125 22.46 -0.14 -15.02
N GLY A 126 22.65 -1.47 -15.10
CA GLY A 126 23.80 -2.18 -14.55
C GLY A 126 23.98 -2.02 -13.04
N ILE A 127 22.90 -1.70 -12.32
CA ILE A 127 22.92 -1.48 -10.87
C ILE A 127 22.96 -2.84 -10.18
N LEU A 128 23.79 -2.96 -9.15
CA LEU A 128 23.81 -4.13 -8.28
C LEU A 128 22.38 -4.47 -7.82
N TRP A 129 21.97 -5.74 -7.90
CA TRP A 129 20.63 -6.24 -7.62
C TRP A 129 19.61 -6.01 -8.76
N TYR A 130 20.06 -5.78 -9.98
CA TYR A 130 19.18 -5.49 -11.11
C TYR A 130 18.11 -6.57 -11.34
N ALA A 131 18.45 -7.86 -11.18
CA ALA A 131 17.47 -8.95 -11.36
C ALA A 131 16.38 -8.91 -10.31
N ARG A 132 16.71 -8.62 -9.04
CA ARG A 132 15.70 -8.38 -8.00
C ARG A 132 14.80 -7.22 -8.36
N ASP A 133 15.37 -6.11 -8.78
CA ASP A 133 14.65 -4.87 -9.05
C ASP A 133 13.74 -5.05 -10.28
N ALA A 134 14.21 -5.74 -11.33
CA ALA A 134 13.41 -6.14 -12.49
C ALA A 134 12.24 -7.06 -12.08
N ALA A 135 12.51 -8.07 -11.23
CA ALA A 135 11.48 -8.98 -10.73
C ALA A 135 10.41 -8.24 -9.91
N ILE A 136 10.79 -7.24 -9.10
CA ILE A 136 9.85 -6.41 -8.35
C ILE A 136 8.94 -5.61 -9.30
N PHE A 137 9.50 -4.94 -10.30
CA PHE A 137 8.73 -4.11 -11.23
C PHE A 137 7.79 -4.95 -12.09
N SER A 138 8.31 -6.04 -12.66
CA SER A 138 7.53 -6.98 -13.45
C SER A 138 6.41 -7.63 -12.64
N SER A 139 6.66 -7.99 -11.37
CA SER A 139 5.63 -8.52 -10.47
C SER A 139 4.56 -7.48 -10.18
N LEU A 140 4.93 -6.23 -9.87
CA LEU A 140 3.95 -5.16 -9.60
C LEU A 140 3.07 -4.88 -10.81
N TYR A 141 3.65 -4.84 -12.02
CA TYR A 141 2.92 -4.57 -13.26
C TYR A 141 2.05 -5.74 -13.69
N SER A 142 2.58 -6.97 -13.64
CA SER A 142 1.87 -8.17 -14.05
C SER A 142 0.72 -8.55 -13.12
N THR A 143 0.89 -8.40 -11.80
CA THR A 143 -0.09 -8.89 -10.81
C THR A 143 -1.03 -7.81 -10.30
N GLY A 144 -0.68 -6.54 -10.46
CA GLY A 144 -1.39 -5.43 -9.83
C GLY A 144 -1.37 -5.45 -8.29
N CYS A 145 -0.44 -6.18 -7.67
CA CYS A 145 -0.31 -6.28 -6.22
C CYS A 145 -0.06 -4.92 -5.55
N ARG A 146 -0.54 -4.78 -4.32
CA ARG A 146 -0.06 -3.71 -3.44
C ARG A 146 1.37 -3.99 -3.00
N ALA A 147 2.15 -2.93 -2.75
CA ALA A 147 3.53 -3.11 -2.27
C ALA A 147 3.61 -3.95 -0.98
N ALA A 148 2.61 -3.88 -0.11
CA ALA A 148 2.55 -4.68 1.11
C ALA A 148 2.25 -6.16 0.82
N GLU A 149 1.42 -6.45 -0.19
CA GLU A 149 1.13 -7.81 -0.64
C GLU A 149 2.38 -8.44 -1.27
N LEU A 150 3.06 -7.70 -2.15
CA LEU A 150 4.30 -8.15 -2.78
C LEU A 150 5.43 -8.37 -1.75
N GLN A 151 5.57 -7.45 -0.79
CA GLN A 151 6.55 -7.55 0.29
C GLN A 151 6.32 -8.77 1.18
N GLY A 152 5.05 -9.15 1.40
CA GLY A 152 4.68 -10.29 2.24
C GLY A 152 4.83 -11.65 1.57
N LEU A 153 5.10 -11.71 0.25
CA LEU A 153 5.25 -12.97 -0.47
C LEU A 153 6.44 -13.77 0.04
N LYS A 154 6.20 -15.05 0.22
CA LYS A 154 7.22 -16.06 0.50
C LYS A 154 7.52 -16.88 -0.76
N ILE A 155 8.66 -17.53 -0.79
CA ILE A 155 9.00 -18.47 -1.87
C ILE A 155 7.95 -19.58 -1.98
N THR A 156 7.45 -20.06 -0.85
CA THR A 156 6.43 -21.13 -0.79
C THR A 156 5.07 -20.72 -1.35
N ASP A 157 4.81 -19.42 -1.50
CA ASP A 157 3.56 -18.88 -2.06
C ASP A 157 3.55 -18.95 -3.59
N LEU A 158 4.74 -19.01 -4.23
CA LEU A 158 4.88 -19.19 -5.67
C LEU A 158 4.48 -20.61 -6.08
N LYS A 159 3.68 -20.74 -7.12
CA LYS A 159 3.17 -22.01 -7.65
C LYS A 159 3.29 -22.06 -9.16
N GLY A 160 3.20 -23.28 -9.71
CA GLY A 160 3.15 -23.51 -11.14
C GLY A 160 4.31 -22.86 -11.87
N ASP A 161 5.55 -23.12 -11.43
CA ASP A 161 6.75 -22.54 -12.05
C ASP A 161 6.74 -20.99 -12.08
N CYS A 162 6.35 -20.39 -10.94
CA CYS A 162 6.15 -18.95 -10.77
C CYS A 162 5.01 -18.35 -11.61
N SER A 163 4.08 -19.13 -12.14
CA SER A 163 2.98 -18.61 -12.96
C SER A 163 1.88 -17.94 -12.11
N TRP A 164 1.78 -18.27 -10.82
CA TRP A 164 0.83 -17.65 -9.92
C TRP A 164 1.30 -17.71 -8.46
N ALA A 165 0.71 -16.87 -7.63
CA ALA A 165 0.95 -16.87 -6.19
C ALA A 165 -0.33 -16.59 -5.40
N ILE A 166 -0.31 -16.89 -4.10
CA ILE A 166 -1.33 -16.45 -3.14
C ILE A 166 -0.79 -15.25 -2.39
N VAL A 167 -1.51 -14.14 -2.42
CA VAL A 167 -1.18 -12.93 -1.67
C VAL A 167 -2.19 -12.67 -0.56
N GLN A 168 -1.71 -12.19 0.58
CA GLN A 168 -2.55 -11.79 1.69
C GLN A 168 -2.91 -10.31 1.60
N GLY A 169 -4.20 -10.04 1.44
CA GLY A 169 -4.77 -8.69 1.40
C GLY A 169 -5.17 -8.15 2.77
N LYS A 170 -5.84 -7.03 2.79
CA LYS A 170 -6.36 -6.40 4.01
C LYS A 170 -7.37 -7.33 4.71
N GLY A 171 -7.20 -7.54 6.02
CA GLY A 171 -8.07 -8.38 6.84
C GLY A 171 -7.82 -9.89 6.64
N SER A 172 -6.57 -10.26 6.33
CA SER A 172 -6.14 -11.66 6.12
C SER A 172 -6.90 -12.40 5.00
N LYS A 173 -7.49 -11.65 4.07
CA LYS A 173 -8.13 -12.25 2.90
C LYS A 173 -7.06 -12.63 1.88
N GLU A 174 -7.08 -13.88 1.47
CA GLU A 174 -6.20 -14.40 0.43
C GLU A 174 -6.82 -14.21 -0.95
N ARG A 175 -5.97 -13.95 -1.93
CA ARG A 175 -6.35 -14.00 -3.34
C ARG A 175 -5.22 -14.55 -4.19
N LYS A 176 -5.60 -15.20 -5.28
CA LYS A 176 -4.69 -15.64 -6.32
C LYS A 176 -4.28 -14.46 -7.20
N VAL A 177 -3.00 -14.39 -7.54
CA VAL A 177 -2.46 -13.44 -8.52
C VAL A 177 -1.68 -14.21 -9.58
N PHE A 178 -1.66 -13.70 -10.80
CA PHE A 178 -1.03 -14.34 -11.94
C PHE A 178 0.16 -13.53 -12.43
N PHE A 179 1.22 -14.22 -12.82
CA PHE A 179 2.40 -13.62 -13.41
C PHE A 179 2.39 -13.88 -14.91
N ALA A 180 2.48 -12.83 -15.71
CA ALA A 180 2.71 -12.96 -17.14
C ALA A 180 4.12 -13.50 -17.42
N ASP A 181 4.37 -14.00 -18.62
CA ASP A 181 5.60 -14.72 -18.95
C ASP A 181 6.86 -13.90 -18.64
N PHE A 182 6.91 -12.63 -19.05
CA PHE A 182 8.05 -11.74 -18.76
C PHE A 182 8.30 -11.57 -17.25
N ALA A 183 7.24 -11.55 -16.42
CA ALA A 183 7.35 -11.41 -14.98
C ALA A 183 7.80 -12.73 -14.33
N ARG A 184 7.33 -13.86 -14.87
CA ARG A 184 7.75 -15.19 -14.46
C ARG A 184 9.24 -15.39 -14.71
N GLU A 185 9.71 -15.05 -15.90
CA GLU A 185 11.13 -15.10 -16.27
C GLU A 185 11.98 -14.21 -15.36
N ALA A 186 11.55 -12.98 -15.12
CA ALA A 186 12.27 -12.07 -14.23
C ALA A 186 12.35 -12.60 -12.78
N VAL A 187 11.28 -13.21 -12.27
CA VAL A 187 11.27 -13.84 -10.94
C VAL A 187 12.19 -15.06 -10.91
N GLN A 188 12.18 -15.92 -11.91
CA GLN A 188 13.05 -17.10 -12.00
C GLN A 188 14.53 -16.69 -12.05
N GLN A 189 14.88 -15.68 -12.87
CA GLN A 189 16.23 -15.14 -12.91
C GLN A 189 16.65 -14.64 -11.52
N TYR A 190 15.81 -13.87 -10.89
CA TYR A 190 16.09 -13.37 -9.54
C TYR A 190 16.26 -14.51 -8.53
N LEU A 191 15.45 -15.56 -8.58
CA LEU A 191 15.57 -16.70 -7.66
C LEU A 191 16.92 -17.39 -7.75
N THR A 192 17.52 -17.47 -8.97
CA THR A 192 18.86 -18.00 -9.17
C THR A 192 19.90 -17.10 -8.48
N GLU A 193 19.93 -15.81 -8.76
CA GLU A 193 20.84 -14.85 -8.13
C GLU A 193 20.63 -14.74 -6.60
N ARG A 194 19.38 -14.90 -6.16
CA ARG A 194 19.04 -14.92 -4.73
C ARG A 194 19.65 -16.10 -3.99
N ALA A 195 19.69 -17.27 -4.62
CA ALA A 195 20.31 -18.46 -4.02
C ALA A 195 21.82 -18.27 -3.84
N GLU A 196 22.49 -17.70 -4.84
CA GLU A 196 23.90 -17.33 -4.77
C GLU A 196 24.19 -16.31 -3.66
N LEU A 197 23.32 -15.28 -3.54
CA LEU A 197 23.42 -14.30 -2.49
C LEU A 197 23.31 -14.93 -1.10
N ILE A 198 22.34 -15.80 -0.89
CA ILE A 198 22.15 -16.46 0.41
C ILE A 198 23.37 -17.32 0.75
N ALA A 199 23.89 -18.06 -0.22
CA ALA A 199 25.12 -18.84 -0.04
C ALA A 199 26.28 -17.95 0.39
N TYR A 200 26.52 -16.86 -0.34
CA TYR A 200 27.55 -15.88 -0.01
C TYR A 200 27.37 -15.27 1.38
N LEU A 201 26.16 -14.87 1.74
CA LEU A 201 25.88 -14.27 3.05
C LEU A 201 26.08 -15.26 4.21
N LYS A 202 25.84 -16.56 4.01
CA LYS A 202 26.05 -17.60 5.00
C LYS A 202 27.54 -17.89 5.23
N GLU A 203 28.36 -17.68 4.23
CA GLU A 203 29.82 -17.86 4.32
C GLU A 203 30.52 -16.70 5.04
N GLN A 204 29.89 -15.53 5.15
CA GLN A 204 30.44 -14.37 5.82
C GLN A 204 30.29 -14.54 7.34
N ASP A 205 31.37 -14.93 8.02
CA ASP A 205 31.47 -14.94 9.48
C ASP A 205 31.24 -13.54 10.04
N GLY A 206 30.14 -13.35 10.76
CA GLY A 206 29.85 -12.09 11.44
C GLY A 206 28.56 -11.37 11.02
N LEU A 207 27.69 -11.96 10.17
CA LEU A 207 26.37 -11.40 9.88
C LEU A 207 25.53 -11.40 11.16
N LYS A 208 25.29 -10.19 11.71
CA LYS A 208 24.48 -9.98 12.92
C LYS A 208 22.98 -10.24 12.69
N THR A 209 22.55 -10.45 11.45
CA THR A 209 21.14 -10.59 11.08
C THR A 209 20.91 -11.92 10.39
N ALA A 210 19.98 -12.72 10.90
CA ALA A 210 19.58 -13.95 10.23
C ALA A 210 19.00 -13.63 8.84
N VAL A 211 19.40 -14.42 7.83
CA VAL A 211 18.88 -14.29 6.48
C VAL A 211 17.40 -14.68 6.46
N ALA A 212 16.56 -13.84 5.88
CA ALA A 212 15.11 -14.09 5.76
C ALA A 212 14.83 -15.05 4.58
N GLU A 213 15.22 -16.31 4.73
CA GLU A 213 15.18 -17.31 3.65
C GLU A 213 13.77 -17.56 3.09
N ASP A 214 12.74 -17.40 3.91
CA ASP A 214 11.35 -17.56 3.48
C ASP A 214 10.86 -16.42 2.57
N ALA A 215 11.35 -15.20 2.78
CA ALA A 215 10.87 -14.05 2.04
C ALA A 215 11.26 -14.12 0.57
N LEU A 216 10.33 -13.83 -0.33
CA LEU A 216 10.62 -13.81 -1.76
C LEU A 216 11.68 -12.75 -2.08
N PHE A 217 11.46 -11.50 -1.65
CA PHE A 217 12.37 -10.39 -1.95
C PHE A 217 13.23 -10.02 -0.74
N LEU A 218 14.55 -10.03 -0.96
CA LEU A 218 15.55 -9.69 0.05
C LEU A 218 16.10 -8.27 -0.16
N ASN A 219 16.47 -7.63 0.94
CA ASN A 219 17.31 -6.43 0.90
C ASN A 219 18.80 -6.81 0.77
N CYS A 220 19.67 -5.81 0.62
CA CYS A 220 21.11 -6.03 0.44
C CYS A 220 21.84 -6.64 1.66
N ARG A 221 21.17 -6.80 2.79
CA ARG A 221 21.69 -7.41 4.01
C ARG A 221 21.08 -8.80 4.27
N GLY A 222 20.35 -9.37 3.32
CA GLY A 222 19.69 -10.65 3.48
C GLY A 222 18.39 -10.64 4.28
N GLY A 223 17.97 -9.51 4.82
CA GLY A 223 16.66 -9.39 5.47
C GLY A 223 15.53 -9.24 4.45
N ALA A 224 14.28 -9.47 4.89
CA ALA A 224 13.11 -9.25 4.04
C ALA A 224 13.04 -7.79 3.55
N LEU A 225 12.70 -7.60 2.27
CA LEU A 225 12.51 -6.28 1.70
C LEU A 225 11.24 -5.65 2.26
N THR A 226 11.32 -4.39 2.70
CA THR A 226 10.16 -3.65 3.22
C THR A 226 9.42 -2.91 2.12
N THR A 227 8.15 -2.53 2.39
CA THR A 227 7.39 -1.65 1.47
C THR A 227 8.09 -0.31 1.22
N GLN A 228 8.85 0.18 2.19
CA GLN A 228 9.64 1.40 2.03
C GLN A 228 10.86 1.15 1.14
N GLY A 229 11.49 -0.03 1.26
CA GLY A 229 12.54 -0.48 0.35
C GLY A 229 12.06 -0.57 -1.09
N ILE A 230 10.89 -1.15 -1.34
CA ILE A 230 10.27 -1.18 -2.69
C ILE A 230 10.09 0.24 -3.24
N ARG A 231 9.55 1.17 -2.45
CA ARG A 231 9.39 2.59 -2.85
C ARG A 231 10.72 3.27 -3.14
N TYR A 232 11.73 3.01 -2.32
CA TYR A 232 13.08 3.55 -2.52
C TYR A 232 13.66 3.06 -3.85
N ILE A 233 13.56 1.77 -4.15
CA ILE A 233 14.01 1.17 -5.41
C ILE A 233 13.31 1.84 -6.60
N ILE A 234 11.98 1.92 -6.60
CA ILE A 234 11.21 2.58 -7.67
C ILE A 234 11.65 4.04 -7.85
N ASN A 235 11.82 4.80 -6.77
CA ASN A 235 12.24 6.19 -6.84
C ASN A 235 13.67 6.32 -7.43
N ARG A 236 14.59 5.40 -7.09
CA ARG A 236 15.95 5.39 -7.60
C ARG A 236 15.96 5.22 -9.12
N TYR A 237 15.22 4.25 -9.66
CA TYR A 237 15.13 4.04 -11.10
C TYR A 237 14.36 5.16 -11.82
N THR A 238 13.32 5.69 -11.20
CA THR A 238 12.60 6.84 -11.74
C THR A 238 13.49 8.07 -11.90
N ALA A 239 14.44 8.28 -10.97
CA ALA A 239 15.39 9.39 -11.05
C ALA A 239 16.40 9.25 -12.20
N LEU A 240 16.67 8.02 -12.66
CA LEU A 240 17.57 7.74 -13.79
C LEU A 240 16.88 7.89 -15.16
N LEU A 241 15.56 7.96 -15.19
CA LEU A 241 14.77 8.05 -16.41
C LEU A 241 14.17 9.47 -16.53
N PRO A 242 14.76 10.37 -17.30
CA PRO A 242 14.41 11.82 -17.28
C PRO A 242 12.96 12.10 -17.69
N ASN A 243 12.36 11.22 -18.49
CA ASN A 243 10.97 11.36 -18.96
C ASN A 243 9.92 10.79 -17.98
N TYR A 244 10.37 10.13 -16.92
CA TYR A 244 9.45 9.55 -15.93
C TYR A 244 9.26 10.50 -14.76
N LYS A 245 8.02 10.97 -14.56
CA LYS A 245 7.65 11.65 -13.31
C LYS A 245 7.68 10.63 -12.18
N LYS A 246 7.71 11.08 -10.95
CA LYS A 246 7.74 10.24 -9.74
C LYS A 246 6.72 9.09 -9.80
N LEU A 247 7.20 7.86 -9.92
CA LEU A 247 6.40 6.65 -9.90
C LEU A 247 6.19 6.16 -8.48
N THR A 248 5.13 5.39 -8.27
CA THR A 248 4.83 4.73 -7.01
C THR A 248 4.31 3.31 -7.28
N PRO A 249 4.33 2.39 -6.31
CA PRO A 249 3.70 1.08 -6.49
C PRO A 249 2.23 1.17 -6.91
N HIS A 250 1.52 2.22 -6.52
CA HIS A 250 0.15 2.46 -6.95
C HIS A 250 0.04 2.79 -8.44
N ALA A 251 1.06 3.42 -9.04
CA ALA A 251 1.07 3.67 -10.47
C ALA A 251 1.06 2.36 -11.27
N PHE A 252 1.87 1.37 -10.90
CA PHE A 252 1.86 0.03 -11.51
C PHE A 252 0.50 -0.64 -11.41
N ARG A 253 -0.13 -0.59 -10.24
CA ARG A 253 -1.46 -1.14 -10.03
C ARG A 253 -2.54 -0.42 -10.85
N HIS A 254 -2.44 0.90 -11.00
CA HIS A 254 -3.32 1.66 -11.88
C HIS A 254 -3.09 1.31 -13.35
N SER A 255 -1.83 1.13 -13.77
CA SER A 255 -1.47 0.69 -15.13
C SER A 255 -2.06 -0.69 -15.43
N PHE A 256 -1.92 -1.65 -14.49
CA PHE A 256 -2.57 -2.96 -14.58
C PHE A 256 -4.09 -2.83 -14.79
N ALA A 257 -4.77 -2.06 -13.92
CA ALA A 257 -6.21 -1.87 -14.03
C ALA A 257 -6.64 -1.24 -15.37
N SER A 258 -5.92 -0.17 -15.77
CA SER A 258 -6.22 0.55 -17.02
C SER A 258 -6.01 -0.32 -18.25
N MET A 259 -4.92 -1.09 -18.25
CA MET A 259 -4.62 -2.03 -19.35
C MET A 259 -5.76 -3.04 -19.57
N PHE A 260 -6.24 -3.68 -18.50
CA PHE A 260 -7.34 -4.63 -18.60
C PHE A 260 -8.63 -3.98 -19.08
N ILE A 261 -8.98 -2.79 -18.56
CA ILE A 261 -10.18 -2.04 -18.97
C ILE A 261 -10.09 -1.62 -20.45
N THR A 262 -8.93 -1.12 -20.89
CA THR A 262 -8.72 -0.70 -22.29
C THR A 262 -8.84 -1.87 -23.27
N ARG A 263 -8.52 -3.09 -22.81
CA ARG A 263 -8.69 -4.32 -23.59
C ARG A 263 -10.08 -4.96 -23.48
N GLY A 264 -11.04 -4.23 -22.92
CA GLY A 264 -12.44 -4.63 -22.85
C GLY A 264 -12.78 -5.60 -21.72
N ALA A 265 -11.89 -5.80 -20.75
CA ALA A 265 -12.24 -6.59 -19.57
C ALA A 265 -13.32 -5.89 -18.74
N ASP A 266 -14.28 -6.67 -18.23
CA ASP A 266 -15.29 -6.14 -17.34
C ASP A 266 -14.62 -5.56 -16.08
N ILE A 267 -15.02 -4.35 -15.70
CA ILE A 267 -14.48 -3.65 -14.52
C ILE A 267 -14.59 -4.49 -13.24
N ARG A 268 -15.57 -5.37 -13.16
CA ARG A 268 -15.76 -6.28 -12.01
C ARG A 268 -14.70 -7.36 -11.96
N VAL A 269 -14.30 -7.90 -13.11
CA VAL A 269 -13.19 -8.86 -13.22
C VAL A 269 -11.91 -8.19 -12.75
N VAL A 270 -11.66 -6.95 -13.18
CA VAL A 270 -10.49 -6.17 -12.75
C VAL A 270 -10.53 -5.90 -11.25
N GLN A 271 -11.70 -5.60 -10.69
CA GLN A 271 -11.87 -5.41 -9.25
C GLN A 271 -11.59 -6.69 -8.46
N GLU A 272 -12.01 -7.85 -8.97
CA GLU A 272 -11.74 -9.16 -8.37
C GLU A 272 -10.24 -9.48 -8.41
N LEU A 273 -9.60 -9.33 -9.57
CA LEU A 273 -8.14 -9.47 -9.72
C LEU A 273 -7.37 -8.58 -8.75
N LEU A 274 -7.86 -7.38 -8.50
CA LEU A 274 -7.25 -6.41 -7.59
C LEU A 274 -7.60 -6.66 -6.12
N GLY A 275 -8.61 -7.44 -5.79
CA GLY A 275 -9.08 -7.68 -4.42
C GLY A 275 -9.64 -6.41 -3.76
N HIS A 276 -10.61 -5.77 -4.40
CA HIS A 276 -11.34 -4.63 -3.84
C HIS A 276 -12.44 -5.13 -2.90
N SER A 277 -12.33 -4.83 -1.60
CA SER A 277 -13.25 -5.29 -0.55
C SER A 277 -14.57 -4.50 -0.44
N ASN A 278 -14.72 -3.40 -1.18
CA ASN A 278 -15.92 -2.55 -1.12
C ASN A 278 -16.73 -2.68 -2.42
N ILE A 279 -17.64 -3.65 -2.45
CA ILE A 279 -18.68 -3.69 -3.47
C ILE A 279 -20.02 -3.89 -2.78
N THR A 280 -20.83 -2.85 -2.77
CA THR A 280 -22.24 -2.86 -2.33
C THR A 280 -23.14 -3.66 -3.30
N THR A 281 -22.60 -4.41 -4.26
CA THR A 281 -23.31 -5.13 -5.33
C THR A 281 -22.79 -6.55 -5.59
N THR A 282 -22.32 -7.25 -4.58
CA THR A 282 -21.76 -8.61 -4.70
C THR A 282 -22.78 -9.71 -5.04
N GLN A 283 -24.04 -9.39 -5.31
CA GLN A 283 -25.10 -10.43 -5.42
C GLN A 283 -25.23 -11.12 -6.78
N ARG A 284 -24.45 -10.79 -7.81
CA ARG A 284 -24.65 -11.43 -9.14
C ARG A 284 -23.48 -12.20 -9.74
N TYR A 285 -22.28 -12.21 -9.15
CA TYR A 285 -21.09 -12.86 -9.73
C TYR A 285 -20.28 -13.68 -8.71
N THR A 286 -20.95 -14.38 -7.80
CA THR A 286 -20.35 -15.26 -6.79
C THR A 286 -19.71 -16.54 -7.37
N HIS A 287 -19.54 -16.66 -8.71
CA HIS A 287 -19.13 -17.92 -9.34
C HIS A 287 -18.03 -17.82 -10.40
N ILE A 288 -17.22 -16.74 -10.43
CA ILE A 288 -16.04 -16.77 -11.30
C ILE A 288 -15.02 -17.69 -10.63
N THR A 289 -14.78 -18.84 -11.25
CA THR A 289 -13.77 -19.79 -10.76
C THR A 289 -12.35 -19.27 -10.98
N ALA A 290 -11.39 -19.77 -10.20
CA ALA A 290 -9.98 -19.38 -10.39
C ALA A 290 -9.47 -19.70 -11.80
N ALA A 291 -9.99 -20.76 -12.46
CA ALA A 291 -9.67 -21.11 -13.83
C ALA A 291 -10.19 -20.07 -14.85
N GLN A 292 -11.43 -19.62 -14.68
CA GLN A 292 -12.02 -18.56 -15.52
C GLN A 292 -11.28 -17.23 -15.33
N LEU A 293 -10.88 -16.91 -14.10
CA LEU A 293 -10.10 -15.71 -13.81
C LEU A 293 -8.73 -15.75 -14.49
N GLN A 294 -8.10 -16.93 -14.50
CA GLN A 294 -6.84 -17.17 -15.19
C GLN A 294 -6.99 -17.04 -16.71
N GLU A 295 -8.03 -17.61 -17.29
CA GLU A 295 -8.32 -17.48 -18.73
C GLU A 295 -8.55 -16.02 -19.15
N LEU A 296 -9.33 -15.27 -18.37
CA LEU A 296 -9.56 -13.84 -18.59
C LEU A 296 -8.26 -13.03 -18.44
N TYR A 297 -7.40 -13.40 -17.49
CA TYR A 297 -6.10 -12.79 -17.35
C TYR A 297 -5.25 -12.98 -18.62
N HIS A 298 -5.10 -14.22 -19.08
CA HIS A 298 -4.32 -14.53 -20.30
C HIS A 298 -4.89 -13.87 -21.56
N LYS A 299 -6.21 -13.76 -21.68
CA LYS A 299 -6.82 -13.06 -22.83
C LYS A 299 -6.59 -11.54 -22.82
N ALA A 300 -6.53 -10.94 -21.66
CA ALA A 300 -6.48 -9.48 -21.53
C ALA A 300 -5.06 -8.95 -21.23
N HIS A 301 -4.14 -9.77 -20.73
CA HIS A 301 -2.76 -9.33 -20.50
C HIS A 301 -1.96 -9.38 -21.80
N PRO A 302 -1.13 -8.35 -22.16
CA PRO A 302 -0.36 -8.30 -23.42
C PRO A 302 0.62 -9.46 -23.60
N HIS A 303 1.08 -10.00 -22.50
CA HIS A 303 2.06 -11.10 -22.42
C HIS A 303 1.51 -12.23 -21.53
N GLY A 304 0.22 -12.45 -21.55
CA GLY A 304 -0.48 -13.47 -20.77
C GLY A 304 -0.72 -14.75 -21.56
#